data_65bd73153f872d176c71e01be379da38
#
_entry.id   65bd73153f872d176c71e01be379da38
#
_cell.length_a   1.000
_cell.length_b   1.000
_cell.length_c   1.000
_cell.angle_alpha   90.00
_cell.angle_beta   90.00
_cell.angle_gamma   90.00
#
_symmetry.space_group_name_H-M   'P 1'
#
loop_
_entity.id
_entity.type
_entity.pdbx_description
1 polymer ?
#
loop_
_entity_poly.entity_id
_entity_poly.type
_entity_poly.pdbx_seq_one_letter_code
_entity_poly.pdbx_strand_id
1 'polypeptide(L)'
;KEEEETEKGGEKREEVENEIEADDYGERPSIQKLPEVEGKDESARIPDEYGKALVSEKFDCTPKEFFKACCSNSATNTFFLTQSKASGQTNFSCTEWAKHSHYGFSRDVKFVAPVNSTFGPKETRCVQTQTYKLYPDDNLIIGYSQVQLDIPYGDYFSVESKWNCVPLFTEGDRKMNGCEVTFHVHVLFEKYTYLQSVIQSSVLSETKESAEVFLNAAKDVLNNSSNSKSSAMSEEKSATFLERLSKRFSIDVT
;
A
#
# COMPACT_ATOMS: atom_id res chain seq x y z
N LYS A 1 59.35 -10.24 36.80
CA LYS A 1 57.97 -10.78 36.86
C LYS A 1 57.02 -9.65 36.51
N GLU A 2 56.78 -9.51 35.24
CA GLU A 2 55.83 -8.60 34.66
C GLU A 2 54.65 -9.46 34.19
N GLU A 3 53.48 -9.12 34.66
CA GLU A 3 52.22 -9.75 34.23
C GLU A 3 51.63 -8.87 33.10
N GLU A 4 51.49 -9.48 31.91
CA GLU A 4 50.83 -8.89 30.77
C GLU A 4 49.31 -9.01 30.92
N GLU A 5 48.63 -7.86 31.07
CA GLU A 5 47.16 -7.78 30.91
C GLU A 5 46.79 -7.60 29.45
N THR A 6 46.13 -8.62 28.89
CA THR A 6 45.51 -8.54 27.54
C THR A 6 44.15 -7.88 27.62
N GLU A 7 44.05 -6.63 27.17
CA GLU A 7 42.78 -5.98 26.90
C GLU A 7 42.03 -6.61 25.71
N LYS A 8 40.87 -7.16 26.01
CA LYS A 8 39.89 -7.53 25.00
C LYS A 8 39.06 -6.31 24.60
N GLY A 9 39.38 -5.71 23.46
CA GLY A 9 38.53 -4.71 22.79
C GLY A 9 37.20 -5.31 22.34
N GLY A 10 36.13 -5.00 23.05
CA GLY A 10 34.78 -5.25 22.61
C GLY A 10 34.31 -4.12 21.70
N GLU A 11 34.19 -4.37 20.41
CA GLU A 11 33.49 -3.48 19.49
C GLU A 11 32.01 -3.39 19.86
N LYS A 12 31.62 -2.27 20.48
CA LYS A 12 30.23 -1.88 20.57
C LYS A 12 29.77 -1.41 19.18
N ARG A 13 28.94 -2.21 18.53
CA ARG A 13 28.09 -1.73 17.44
C ARG A 13 27.11 -0.72 18.02
N GLU A 14 27.31 0.54 17.73
CA GLU A 14 26.29 1.57 17.89
C GLU A 14 25.21 1.33 16.84
N GLU A 15 24.07 0.79 17.26
CA GLU A 15 22.81 0.89 16.50
C GLU A 15 22.43 2.38 16.52
N VAL A 16 22.69 3.06 15.41
CA VAL A 16 22.16 4.40 15.17
C VAL A 16 20.67 4.21 14.84
N GLU A 17 19.84 4.26 15.88
CA GLU A 17 18.43 4.52 15.73
C GLU A 17 18.28 5.95 15.18
N ASN A 18 18.07 6.08 13.88
CA ASN A 18 17.63 7.33 13.28
C ASN A 18 16.18 7.58 13.75
N GLU A 19 16.03 8.23 14.89
CA GLU A 19 14.79 8.90 15.25
C GLU A 19 14.54 10.02 14.22
N ILE A 20 13.71 9.73 13.22
CA ILE A 20 13.17 10.75 12.32
C ILE A 20 12.22 11.58 13.15
N GLU A 21 12.59 12.83 13.41
CA GLU A 21 11.75 13.81 14.09
C GLU A 21 10.36 13.82 13.45
N ALA A 22 9.33 13.59 14.27
CA ALA A 22 7.95 13.36 13.84
C ALA A 22 7.29 14.61 13.22
N ASP A 23 7.94 15.76 13.24
CA ASP A 23 7.32 17.07 13.03
C ASP A 23 7.50 17.66 11.63
N ASP A 24 8.26 17.02 10.71
CA ASP A 24 8.54 17.58 9.38
C ASP A 24 7.57 17.18 8.27
N TYR A 25 6.51 16.45 8.57
CA TYR A 25 5.54 15.98 7.54
C TYR A 25 4.30 16.87 7.38
N GLY A 26 4.26 18.10 7.90
CA GLY A 26 3.13 19.01 7.70
C GLY A 26 1.78 18.50 8.23
N GLU A 27 0.72 19.27 8.02
CA GLU A 27 -0.64 18.86 8.41
C GLU A 27 -1.09 17.62 7.62
N ARG A 28 -1.64 16.64 8.33
CA ARG A 28 -2.21 15.41 7.77
C ARG A 28 -3.33 15.75 6.79
N PRO A 29 -3.47 14.99 5.67
CA PRO A 29 -4.71 15.05 4.91
C PRO A 29 -5.85 14.79 5.87
N SER A 30 -6.77 15.74 5.96
CA SER A 30 -7.87 15.65 6.91
C SER A 30 -8.73 14.43 6.57
N ILE A 31 -8.80 13.43 7.46
CA ILE A 31 -9.75 12.30 7.38
C ILE A 31 -11.19 12.81 7.17
N GLN A 32 -11.49 14.05 7.55
CA GLN A 32 -12.78 14.69 7.37
C GLN A 32 -13.22 14.83 5.91
N LYS A 33 -12.31 14.64 4.93
CA LYS A 33 -12.62 14.71 3.49
C LYS A 33 -12.93 13.35 2.85
N LEU A 34 -12.70 12.26 3.55
CA LEU A 34 -13.20 10.97 3.09
C LEU A 34 -14.73 11.02 3.15
N PRO A 35 -15.45 10.74 2.04
CA PRO A 35 -16.90 10.83 2.04
C PRO A 35 -17.47 9.97 3.17
N GLU A 36 -18.24 10.60 4.05
CA GLU A 36 -18.96 9.89 5.10
C GLU A 36 -19.89 8.88 4.43
N VAL A 37 -19.78 7.62 4.82
CA VAL A 37 -20.79 6.63 4.48
C VAL A 37 -21.98 6.87 5.40
N GLU A 38 -22.73 7.95 5.12
CA GLU A 38 -24.00 8.18 5.76
C GLU A 38 -25.01 7.15 5.27
N GLY A 39 -25.56 6.43 6.19
CA GLY A 39 -26.75 5.65 5.98
C GLY A 39 -26.68 4.25 6.57
N LYS A 40 -27.83 3.78 7.01
CA LYS A 40 -28.10 2.42 7.51
C LYS A 40 -28.06 1.37 6.41
N ASP A 41 -27.70 1.75 5.18
CA ASP A 41 -27.52 0.82 4.07
C ASP A 41 -26.08 0.30 4.13
N GLU A 42 -25.93 -0.86 4.75
CA GLU A 42 -24.65 -1.52 5.04
C GLU A 42 -24.07 -2.23 3.81
N SER A 43 -24.44 -1.84 2.61
CA SER A 43 -23.88 -2.40 1.38
C SER A 43 -22.56 -1.70 1.00
N ALA A 44 -21.59 -2.50 0.57
CA ALA A 44 -20.32 -1.99 0.05
C ALA A 44 -20.55 -1.32 -1.30
N ARG A 45 -20.21 -0.03 -1.42
CA ARG A 45 -20.33 0.71 -2.67
C ARG A 45 -19.08 1.57 -2.94
N ILE A 46 -18.62 1.52 -4.17
CA ILE A 46 -17.62 2.48 -4.66
C ILE A 46 -18.37 3.71 -5.20
N PRO A 47 -18.08 4.91 -4.71
CA PRO A 47 -18.69 6.14 -5.20
C PRO A 47 -18.43 6.37 -6.69
N ASP A 48 -19.39 6.98 -7.39
CA ASP A 48 -19.37 7.12 -8.84
C ASP A 48 -18.20 7.99 -9.36
N GLU A 49 -17.70 8.94 -8.53
CA GLU A 49 -16.53 9.76 -8.84
C GLU A 49 -15.24 8.99 -9.03
N TYR A 50 -15.12 7.77 -8.49
CA TYR A 50 -13.97 6.90 -8.73
C TYR A 50 -13.99 6.25 -10.12
N GLY A 51 -15.10 6.33 -10.84
CA GLY A 51 -15.23 5.81 -12.20
C GLY A 51 -15.03 4.29 -12.29
N LYS A 52 -14.54 3.85 -13.46
CA LYS A 52 -14.27 2.43 -13.70
C LYS A 52 -13.01 1.97 -12.98
N ALA A 53 -12.98 0.68 -12.62
CA ALA A 53 -11.78 0.06 -12.09
C ALA A 53 -10.59 0.20 -13.06
N LEU A 54 -9.43 0.59 -12.55
CA LEU A 54 -8.17 0.65 -13.31
C LEU A 54 -7.60 -0.74 -13.53
N VAL A 55 -7.73 -1.61 -12.55
CA VAL A 55 -7.32 -3.03 -12.60
C VAL A 55 -8.34 -3.89 -11.87
N SER A 56 -8.44 -5.15 -12.27
CA SER A 56 -9.25 -6.18 -11.62
C SER A 56 -8.52 -7.51 -11.65
N GLU A 57 -8.62 -8.28 -10.56
CA GLU A 57 -7.98 -9.58 -10.43
C GLU A 57 -8.81 -10.51 -9.54
N LYS A 58 -8.78 -11.82 -9.84
CA LYS A 58 -9.48 -12.85 -9.06
C LYS A 58 -8.48 -13.67 -8.24
N PHE A 59 -8.89 -14.01 -7.02
CA PHE A 59 -8.10 -14.77 -6.07
C PHE A 59 -8.91 -15.93 -5.51
N ASP A 60 -8.27 -17.09 -5.34
CA ASP A 60 -8.85 -18.29 -4.72
C ASP A 60 -8.80 -18.20 -3.18
N CYS A 61 -9.16 -17.04 -2.64
CA CYS A 61 -9.21 -16.77 -1.21
C CYS A 61 -10.37 -15.83 -0.87
N THR A 62 -10.83 -15.85 0.36
CA THR A 62 -11.86 -14.92 0.83
C THR A 62 -11.32 -13.49 0.96
N PRO A 63 -12.17 -12.44 0.95
CA PRO A 63 -11.73 -11.06 1.22
C PRO A 63 -10.99 -10.91 2.56
N LYS A 64 -11.38 -11.67 3.58
CA LYS A 64 -10.71 -11.69 4.90
C LYS A 64 -9.30 -12.28 4.83
N GLU A 65 -9.12 -13.35 4.05
CA GLU A 65 -7.80 -13.97 3.84
C GLU A 65 -6.90 -13.06 3.01
N PHE A 66 -7.43 -12.42 1.97
CA PHE A 66 -6.73 -11.39 1.21
C PHE A 66 -6.23 -10.26 2.12
N PHE A 67 -7.12 -9.69 2.94
CA PHE A 67 -6.75 -8.65 3.90
C PHE A 67 -5.65 -9.12 4.87
N LYS A 68 -5.81 -10.33 5.42
CA LYS A 68 -4.85 -10.90 6.37
C LYS A 68 -3.46 -11.04 5.75
N ALA A 69 -3.38 -11.50 4.51
CA ALA A 69 -2.11 -11.74 3.81
C ALA A 69 -1.41 -10.45 3.37
N CYS A 70 -2.18 -9.43 2.92
CA CYS A 70 -1.62 -8.26 2.24
C CYS A 70 -1.73 -6.95 3.02
N CYS A 71 -2.68 -6.81 3.97
CA CYS A 71 -3.03 -5.52 4.55
C CYS A 71 -3.05 -5.49 6.09
N SER A 72 -3.03 -6.64 6.77
CA SER A 72 -3.07 -6.70 8.24
C SER A 72 -1.80 -6.13 8.90
N ASN A 73 -1.83 -5.88 10.21
CA ASN A 73 -0.63 -5.46 10.95
C ASN A 73 0.52 -6.46 10.82
N SER A 74 0.24 -7.76 10.78
CA SER A 74 1.26 -8.79 10.53
C SER A 74 1.83 -8.74 9.12
N ALA A 75 1.04 -8.35 8.10
CA ALA A 75 1.50 -8.18 6.73
C ALA A 75 2.36 -6.92 6.54
N THR A 76 2.26 -5.92 7.43
CA THR A 76 3.03 -4.67 7.33
C THR A 76 4.53 -4.94 7.31
N ASN A 77 5.04 -5.78 8.19
CA ASN A 77 6.46 -6.08 8.31
C ASN A 77 6.96 -7.16 7.32
N THR A 78 6.08 -7.75 6.54
CA THR A 78 6.42 -8.78 5.55
C THR A 78 6.09 -8.33 4.14
N PHE A 79 4.83 -8.48 3.76
CA PHE A 79 4.36 -8.17 2.41
C PHE A 79 4.48 -6.69 2.06
N PHE A 80 3.89 -5.81 2.89
CA PHE A 80 3.78 -4.39 2.57
C PHE A 80 5.15 -3.69 2.56
N LEU A 81 6.00 -3.96 3.55
CA LEU A 81 7.36 -3.40 3.59
C LEU A 81 8.22 -3.92 2.44
N THR A 82 8.09 -5.20 2.07
CA THR A 82 8.82 -5.78 0.95
C THR A 82 8.40 -5.14 -0.37
N GLN A 83 7.10 -4.97 -0.59
CA GLN A 83 6.56 -4.32 -1.77
C GLN A 83 6.96 -2.84 -1.85
N SER A 84 6.91 -2.12 -0.73
CA SER A 84 7.36 -0.73 -0.61
C SER A 84 8.82 -0.57 -1.04
N LYS A 85 9.70 -1.43 -0.53
CA LYS A 85 11.12 -1.46 -0.94
C LYS A 85 11.29 -1.78 -2.43
N ALA A 86 10.54 -2.74 -2.96
CA ALA A 86 10.58 -3.09 -4.39
C ALA A 86 10.12 -1.94 -5.29
N SER A 87 9.23 -1.06 -4.79
CA SER A 87 8.80 0.17 -5.47
C SER A 87 9.78 1.34 -5.29
N GLY A 88 10.96 1.12 -4.69
CA GLY A 88 11.97 2.15 -4.44
C GLY A 88 11.59 3.14 -3.35
N GLN A 89 10.57 2.85 -2.56
CA GLN A 89 10.18 3.69 -1.44
C GLN A 89 11.15 3.53 -0.27
N THR A 90 11.45 4.65 0.39
CA THR A 90 12.34 4.72 1.56
C THR A 90 11.62 5.35 2.75
N ASN A 91 12.23 5.32 3.93
CA ASN A 91 11.72 5.94 5.15
C ASN A 91 10.26 5.54 5.46
N PHE A 92 9.95 4.27 5.23
CA PHE A 92 8.61 3.74 5.44
C PHE A 92 8.29 3.64 6.93
N SER A 93 7.17 4.24 7.34
CA SER A 93 6.58 4.08 8.66
C SER A 93 5.08 3.85 8.55
N CYS A 94 4.53 3.03 9.42
CA CYS A 94 3.12 2.68 9.41
C CYS A 94 2.63 2.47 10.84
N THR A 95 1.53 3.12 11.21
CA THR A 95 0.87 2.85 12.48
C THR A 95 0.07 1.54 12.40
N GLU A 96 -0.30 1.00 13.55
CA GLU A 96 -1.24 -0.12 13.58
C GLU A 96 -2.66 0.33 13.23
N TRP A 97 -3.47 -0.62 12.76
CA TRP A 97 -4.90 -0.40 12.54
C TRP A 97 -5.60 -0.09 13.86
N ALA A 98 -6.23 1.08 13.95
CA ALA A 98 -7.04 1.52 15.07
C ALA A 98 -8.50 1.69 14.65
N LYS A 99 -9.42 1.41 15.57
CA LYS A 99 -10.85 1.58 15.32
C LYS A 99 -11.18 3.07 15.12
N HIS A 100 -11.94 3.36 14.09
CA HIS A 100 -12.42 4.71 13.76
C HIS A 100 -13.95 4.76 13.78
N SER A 101 -14.53 5.87 14.29
CA SER A 101 -15.99 6.01 14.49
C SER A 101 -16.80 5.91 13.19
N HIS A 102 -16.26 6.41 12.06
CA HIS A 102 -16.98 6.51 10.78
C HIS A 102 -16.48 5.51 9.73
N TYR A 103 -15.18 5.15 9.74
CA TYR A 103 -14.55 4.40 8.64
C TYR A 103 -14.23 2.94 8.98
N GLY A 104 -14.70 2.42 10.11
CA GLY A 104 -14.37 1.09 10.59
C GLY A 104 -13.00 1.08 11.26
N PHE A 105 -11.92 0.98 10.49
CA PHE A 105 -10.55 1.04 10.99
C PHE A 105 -9.71 1.98 10.13
N SER A 106 -8.72 2.65 10.75
CA SER A 106 -7.78 3.52 10.05
C SER A 106 -6.36 3.34 10.56
N ARG A 107 -5.39 3.69 9.71
CA ARG A 107 -3.97 3.83 10.06
C ARG A 107 -3.31 4.89 9.20
N ASP A 108 -2.17 5.41 9.66
CA ASP A 108 -1.34 6.35 8.92
C ASP A 108 -0.09 5.65 8.38
N VAL A 109 0.30 6.01 7.17
CA VAL A 109 1.49 5.52 6.49
C VAL A 109 2.27 6.72 5.97
N LYS A 110 3.58 6.72 6.18
CA LYS A 110 4.50 7.74 5.65
C LYS A 110 5.65 7.06 4.95
N PHE A 111 6.09 7.62 3.85
CA PHE A 111 7.23 7.13 3.09
C PHE A 111 7.76 8.20 2.16
N VAL A 112 8.95 7.99 1.60
CA VAL A 112 9.52 8.77 0.52
C VAL A 112 9.40 7.94 -0.75
N ALA A 113 8.76 8.48 -1.78
CA ALA A 113 8.59 7.84 -3.07
C ALA A 113 9.53 8.45 -4.13
N PRO A 114 10.10 7.64 -5.04
CA PRO A 114 10.79 8.17 -6.22
C PRO A 114 9.79 8.89 -7.14
N VAL A 115 10.25 9.99 -7.76
CA VAL A 115 9.47 10.77 -8.74
C VAL A 115 10.14 10.67 -10.09
N ASN A 116 9.42 10.17 -11.09
CA ASN A 116 9.88 10.11 -12.46
C ASN A 116 9.64 11.46 -13.15
N SER A 117 10.44 12.45 -12.80
CA SER A 117 10.37 13.80 -13.35
C SER A 117 11.65 14.19 -14.05
N THR A 118 11.54 14.77 -15.26
CA THR A 118 12.68 15.34 -15.99
C THR A 118 13.20 16.61 -15.29
N PHE A 119 12.30 17.41 -14.73
CA PHE A 119 12.60 18.64 -14.01
C PHE A 119 11.90 18.64 -12.66
N GLY A 120 12.64 18.89 -11.57
CA GLY A 120 12.08 18.93 -10.22
C GLY A 120 12.71 17.87 -9.31
N PRO A 121 12.09 17.61 -8.15
CA PRO A 121 12.59 16.64 -7.18
C PRO A 121 12.60 15.23 -7.78
N LYS A 122 13.57 14.42 -7.37
CA LYS A 122 13.68 13.01 -7.76
C LYS A 122 12.94 12.08 -6.79
N GLU A 123 12.54 12.62 -5.67
CA GLU A 123 11.78 11.93 -4.62
C GLU A 123 10.81 12.90 -3.97
N THR A 124 9.77 12.38 -3.33
CA THR A 124 8.78 13.16 -2.61
C THR A 124 8.34 12.43 -1.35
N ARG A 125 8.15 13.17 -0.28
CA ARG A 125 7.52 12.66 0.94
C ARG A 125 6.02 12.46 0.67
N CYS A 126 5.54 11.30 1.05
CA CYS A 126 4.14 10.93 0.95
C CYS A 126 3.55 10.72 2.34
N VAL A 127 2.37 11.27 2.55
CA VAL A 127 1.54 10.98 3.71
C VAL A 127 0.27 10.33 3.21
N GLN A 128 -0.05 9.15 3.74
CA GLN A 128 -1.21 8.38 3.34
C GLN A 128 -2.02 7.98 4.58
N THR A 129 -3.31 8.25 4.58
CA THR A 129 -4.26 7.66 5.52
C THR A 129 -4.92 6.48 4.85
N GLN A 130 -4.89 5.33 5.51
CA GLN A 130 -5.55 4.11 5.05
C GLN A 130 -6.76 3.82 5.94
N THR A 131 -7.82 3.34 5.32
CA THR A 131 -9.04 2.89 6.01
C THR A 131 -9.44 1.51 5.52
N TYR A 132 -10.14 0.72 6.33
CA TYR A 132 -10.86 -0.45 5.83
C TYR A 132 -12.17 -0.67 6.59
N LYS A 133 -13.13 -1.24 5.88
CA LYS A 133 -14.39 -1.72 6.43
C LYS A 133 -14.75 -3.06 5.80
N LEU A 134 -15.07 -4.04 6.66
CA LEU A 134 -15.67 -5.30 6.25
C LEU A 134 -17.18 -5.17 6.45
N TYR A 135 -17.93 -5.49 5.42
CA TYR A 135 -19.39 -5.39 5.38
C TYR A 135 -20.05 -6.73 5.71
N PRO A 136 -21.37 -6.73 6.11
CA PRO A 136 -22.08 -7.96 6.48
C PRO A 136 -22.17 -9.01 5.36
N ASP A 137 -22.12 -8.59 4.11
CA ASP A 137 -22.10 -9.45 2.91
C ASP A 137 -20.71 -9.98 2.55
N ASP A 138 -19.75 -9.88 3.50
CA ASP A 138 -18.34 -10.22 3.34
C ASP A 138 -17.57 -9.40 2.28
N ASN A 139 -18.16 -8.34 1.73
CA ASN A 139 -17.42 -7.35 0.96
C ASN A 139 -16.42 -6.62 1.86
N LEU A 140 -15.22 -6.36 1.32
CA LEU A 140 -14.18 -5.57 1.99
C LEU A 140 -13.80 -4.38 1.12
N ILE A 141 -13.91 -3.18 1.68
CA ILE A 141 -13.37 -1.97 1.05
C ILE A 141 -12.17 -1.48 1.86
N ILE A 142 -11.04 -1.24 1.15
CA ILE A 142 -9.84 -0.61 1.70
C ILE A 142 -9.67 0.71 0.95
N GLY A 143 -9.64 1.83 1.67
CA GLY A 143 -9.49 3.17 1.12
C GLY A 143 -8.12 3.76 1.45
N TYR A 144 -7.52 4.49 0.50
CA TYR A 144 -6.32 5.27 0.71
C TYR A 144 -6.56 6.71 0.30
N SER A 145 -6.14 7.66 1.14
CA SER A 145 -6.05 9.08 0.81
C SER A 145 -4.59 9.49 0.95
N GLN A 146 -3.98 9.95 -0.14
CA GLN A 146 -2.56 10.25 -0.20
C GLN A 146 -2.29 11.65 -0.72
N VAL A 147 -1.35 12.35 -0.07
CA VAL A 147 -0.75 13.60 -0.54
C VAL A 147 0.74 13.43 -0.75
N GLN A 148 1.29 14.18 -1.71
CA GLN A 148 2.71 14.25 -2.05
C GLN A 148 3.21 15.66 -1.73
N LEU A 149 4.19 15.79 -0.84
CA LEU A 149 4.51 17.08 -0.21
C LEU A 149 5.51 17.92 -1.00
N ASP A 150 6.41 17.29 -1.77
CA ASP A 150 7.57 18.00 -2.34
C ASP A 150 7.50 18.18 -3.86
N ILE A 151 6.44 17.69 -4.50
CA ILE A 151 6.24 17.86 -5.95
C ILE A 151 5.54 19.20 -6.27
N PRO A 152 5.76 19.76 -7.47
CA PRO A 152 4.98 20.90 -7.93
C PRO A 152 3.48 20.57 -7.93
N TYR A 153 2.66 21.49 -7.39
CA TYR A 153 1.20 21.30 -7.22
C TYR A 153 0.79 20.17 -6.26
N GLY A 154 1.69 19.64 -5.44
CA GLY A 154 1.37 18.57 -4.48
C GLY A 154 0.31 18.98 -3.45
N ASP A 155 0.20 20.28 -3.16
CA ASP A 155 -0.83 20.88 -2.30
C ASP A 155 -2.13 21.26 -3.04
N TYR A 156 -2.25 20.91 -4.32
CA TYR A 156 -3.44 21.20 -5.13
C TYR A 156 -4.39 20.03 -5.22
N PHE A 157 -3.92 18.81 -4.92
CA PHE A 157 -4.72 17.61 -5.05
C PHE A 157 -4.31 16.53 -4.05
N SER A 158 -5.24 15.63 -3.80
CA SER A 158 -4.98 14.34 -3.18
C SER A 158 -5.32 13.18 -4.11
N VAL A 159 -4.70 12.04 -3.89
CA VAL A 159 -4.99 10.80 -4.62
C VAL A 159 -5.81 9.90 -3.71
N GLU A 160 -7.09 9.78 -4.06
CA GLU A 160 -8.04 8.93 -3.37
C GLU A 160 -8.15 7.59 -4.10
N SER A 161 -7.93 6.49 -3.42
CA SER A 161 -8.05 5.18 -4.04
C SER A 161 -8.83 4.19 -3.18
N LYS A 162 -9.45 3.21 -3.84
CA LYS A 162 -10.24 2.17 -3.19
C LYS A 162 -9.97 0.81 -3.82
N TRP A 163 -9.63 -0.14 -2.96
CA TRP A 163 -9.68 -1.56 -3.25
C TRP A 163 -11.03 -2.10 -2.83
N ASN A 164 -11.74 -2.71 -3.75
CA ASN A 164 -13.01 -3.37 -3.48
C ASN A 164 -12.85 -4.87 -3.67
N CYS A 165 -12.94 -5.62 -2.59
CA CYS A 165 -12.81 -7.07 -2.58
C CYS A 165 -14.20 -7.69 -2.43
N VAL A 166 -14.75 -8.17 -3.52
CA VAL A 166 -16.10 -8.76 -3.60
C VAL A 166 -15.99 -10.28 -3.53
N PRO A 167 -16.72 -10.96 -2.63
CA PRO A 167 -16.70 -12.41 -2.56
C PRO A 167 -17.32 -13.03 -3.81
N LEU A 168 -16.72 -14.12 -4.30
CA LEU A 168 -17.23 -14.95 -5.37
C LEU A 168 -17.83 -16.24 -4.81
N PHE A 169 -18.96 -16.67 -5.36
CA PHE A 169 -19.67 -17.86 -4.94
C PHE A 169 -19.77 -18.86 -6.07
N THR A 170 -19.77 -20.14 -5.73
CA THR A 170 -20.02 -21.21 -6.70
C THR A 170 -21.46 -21.14 -7.16
N GLU A 171 -21.68 -21.28 -8.45
CA GLU A 171 -23.02 -21.28 -9.05
C GLU A 171 -23.85 -22.45 -8.47
N GLY A 172 -25.02 -22.14 -7.91
CA GLY A 172 -25.91 -23.12 -7.28
C GLY A 172 -25.57 -23.54 -5.84
N ASP A 173 -24.43 -23.12 -5.31
CA ASP A 173 -24.04 -23.32 -3.90
C ASP A 173 -23.64 -21.97 -3.29
N ARG A 174 -24.09 -21.68 -2.05
CA ARG A 174 -23.70 -20.45 -1.34
C ARG A 174 -22.27 -20.53 -0.75
N LYS A 175 -21.48 -21.46 -1.23
CA LYS A 175 -20.09 -21.60 -0.79
C LYS A 175 -19.23 -20.57 -1.50
N MET A 176 -18.58 -19.71 -0.71
CA MET A 176 -17.56 -18.77 -1.20
C MET A 176 -16.36 -19.56 -1.74
N ASN A 177 -15.98 -19.28 -3.00
CA ASN A 177 -14.88 -19.96 -3.68
C ASN A 177 -13.73 -19.01 -4.06
N GLY A 178 -13.83 -17.72 -3.70
CA GLY A 178 -12.79 -16.74 -3.99
C GLY A 178 -13.25 -15.31 -3.75
N CYS A 179 -12.47 -14.36 -4.23
CA CYS A 179 -12.87 -12.95 -4.32
C CYS A 179 -12.36 -12.30 -5.60
N GLU A 180 -13.08 -11.30 -6.06
CA GLU A 180 -12.62 -10.37 -7.08
C GLU A 180 -12.16 -9.08 -6.42
N VAL A 181 -10.94 -8.66 -6.71
CA VAL A 181 -10.34 -7.43 -6.18
C VAL A 181 -10.23 -6.43 -7.31
N THR A 182 -10.96 -5.31 -7.19
CA THR A 182 -10.90 -4.20 -8.12
C THR A 182 -10.25 -2.98 -7.47
N PHE A 183 -9.54 -2.18 -8.27
CA PHE A 183 -8.88 -0.98 -7.79
C PHE A 183 -9.38 0.24 -8.55
N HIS A 184 -9.81 1.24 -7.79
CA HIS A 184 -10.40 2.48 -8.30
C HIS A 184 -9.62 3.68 -7.78
N VAL A 185 -9.50 4.73 -8.58
CA VAL A 185 -8.78 5.95 -8.23
C VAL A 185 -9.59 7.18 -8.63
N HIS A 186 -9.58 8.15 -7.73
CA HIS A 186 -10.09 9.50 -7.95
C HIS A 186 -9.00 10.52 -7.58
N VAL A 187 -8.73 11.49 -8.44
CA VAL A 187 -7.82 12.61 -8.15
C VAL A 187 -8.67 13.78 -7.71
N LEU A 188 -8.65 14.06 -6.41
CA LEU A 188 -9.44 15.13 -5.82
C LEU A 188 -8.64 16.45 -5.86
N PHE A 189 -9.04 17.38 -6.72
CA PHE A 189 -8.43 18.70 -6.78
C PHE A 189 -9.10 19.67 -5.80
N GLU A 190 -8.30 20.25 -4.91
CA GLU A 190 -8.74 21.25 -3.94
C GLU A 190 -8.52 22.68 -4.47
N LYS A 191 -7.58 22.84 -5.39
CA LYS A 191 -7.23 24.12 -6.02
C LYS A 191 -7.22 23.98 -7.52
N TYR A 192 -7.61 25.04 -8.22
CA TYR A 192 -7.58 25.08 -9.68
C TYR A 192 -6.16 25.16 -10.22
N THR A 193 -5.87 24.39 -11.26
CA THR A 193 -4.65 24.52 -12.09
C THR A 193 -4.96 24.18 -13.55
N TYR A 194 -4.28 24.82 -14.49
CA TYR A 194 -4.38 24.49 -15.92
C TYR A 194 -3.87 23.09 -16.25
N LEU A 195 -3.10 22.48 -15.32
CA LEU A 195 -2.47 21.19 -15.50
C LEU A 195 -3.33 20.02 -14.97
N GLN A 196 -4.57 20.25 -14.55
CA GLN A 196 -5.43 19.20 -14.00
C GLN A 196 -5.45 17.93 -14.84
N SER A 197 -5.70 18.06 -16.14
CA SER A 197 -5.78 16.90 -17.05
C SER A 197 -4.45 16.14 -17.15
N VAL A 198 -3.32 16.87 -17.14
CA VAL A 198 -1.98 16.28 -17.21
C VAL A 198 -1.66 15.56 -15.91
N ILE A 199 -1.89 16.21 -14.78
CA ILE A 199 -1.70 15.62 -13.45
C ILE A 199 -2.56 14.37 -13.30
N GLN A 200 -3.84 14.46 -13.63
CA GLN A 200 -4.77 13.33 -13.54
C GLN A 200 -4.31 12.15 -14.39
N SER A 201 -3.89 12.39 -15.63
CA SER A 201 -3.41 11.32 -16.52
C SER A 201 -2.16 10.66 -15.99
N SER A 202 -1.19 11.43 -15.48
CA SER A 202 0.05 10.91 -14.88
C SER A 202 -0.26 10.08 -13.65
N VAL A 203 -1.05 10.61 -12.71
CA VAL A 203 -1.45 9.89 -11.50
C VAL A 203 -2.16 8.58 -11.81
N LEU A 204 -3.11 8.58 -12.74
CA LEU A 204 -3.84 7.36 -13.12
C LEU A 204 -2.91 6.30 -13.72
N SER A 205 -1.94 6.70 -14.56
CA SER A 205 -0.96 5.79 -15.15
C SER A 205 -0.04 5.18 -14.09
N GLU A 206 0.59 6.00 -13.26
CA GLU A 206 1.52 5.56 -12.22
C GLU A 206 0.83 4.70 -11.16
N THR A 207 -0.40 5.08 -10.78
CA THR A 207 -1.18 4.34 -9.78
C THR A 207 -1.65 2.99 -10.32
N LYS A 208 -1.98 2.91 -11.62
CA LYS A 208 -2.30 1.65 -12.27
C LYS A 208 -1.13 0.68 -12.25
N GLU A 209 0.07 1.14 -12.64
CA GLU A 209 1.30 0.33 -12.61
C GLU A 209 1.60 -0.18 -11.19
N SER A 210 1.49 0.70 -10.19
CA SER A 210 1.67 0.33 -8.79
C SER A 210 0.66 -0.71 -8.31
N ALA A 211 -0.60 -0.59 -8.72
CA ALA A 211 -1.65 -1.55 -8.39
C ALA A 211 -1.42 -2.92 -9.05
N GLU A 212 -0.96 -2.96 -10.31
CA GLU A 212 -0.60 -4.20 -10.99
C GLU A 212 0.55 -4.93 -10.28
N VAL A 213 1.58 -4.18 -9.83
CA VAL A 213 2.69 -4.73 -9.04
C VAL A 213 2.17 -5.31 -7.72
N PHE A 214 1.30 -4.58 -7.02
CA PHE A 214 0.68 -5.05 -5.78
C PHE A 214 -0.10 -6.35 -5.97
N LEU A 215 -0.97 -6.42 -6.99
CA LEU A 215 -1.79 -7.62 -7.26
C LEU A 215 -0.93 -8.83 -7.63
N ASN A 216 0.14 -8.63 -8.39
CA ASN A 216 1.08 -9.71 -8.73
C ASN A 216 1.80 -10.24 -7.49
N ALA A 217 2.26 -9.35 -6.60
CA ALA A 217 2.87 -9.74 -5.33
C ALA A 217 1.86 -10.47 -4.41
N ALA A 218 0.61 -10.02 -4.38
CA ALA A 218 -0.46 -10.67 -3.62
C ALA A 218 -0.73 -12.11 -4.12
N LYS A 219 -0.74 -12.32 -5.44
CA LYS A 219 -0.83 -13.68 -6.03
C LYS A 219 0.28 -14.59 -5.55
N ASP A 220 1.52 -14.11 -5.57
CA ASP A 220 2.67 -14.90 -5.16
C ASP A 220 2.59 -15.32 -3.70
N VAL A 221 2.20 -14.40 -2.81
CA VAL A 221 2.04 -14.68 -1.38
C VAL A 221 0.89 -15.66 -1.11
N LEU A 222 -0.27 -15.46 -1.73
CA LEU A 222 -1.44 -16.30 -1.52
C LEU A 222 -1.25 -17.71 -2.11
N ASN A 223 -0.63 -17.84 -3.29
CA ASN A 223 -0.33 -19.13 -3.90
C ASN A 223 0.74 -19.92 -3.10
N ASN A 224 1.74 -19.23 -2.56
CA ASN A 224 2.75 -19.89 -1.71
C ASN A 224 2.16 -20.34 -0.36
N SER A 225 1.20 -19.61 0.18
CA SER A 225 0.49 -19.98 1.42
C SER A 225 -0.40 -21.21 1.25
N SER A 226 -0.99 -21.44 0.07
CA SER A 226 -1.75 -22.65 -0.25
C SER A 226 -0.87 -23.87 -0.49
N ASN A 227 0.34 -23.68 -1.03
CA ASN A 227 1.33 -24.75 -1.27
C ASN A 227 2.13 -25.13 -0.02
N SER A 228 2.29 -24.24 0.96
CA SER A 228 2.99 -24.54 2.22
C SER A 228 2.21 -25.46 3.17
N LYS A 229 0.93 -25.74 2.90
CA LYS A 229 0.22 -26.87 3.50
C LYS A 229 0.66 -28.22 2.96
N SER A 230 1.52 -28.27 1.92
CA SER A 230 1.98 -29.50 1.27
C SER A 230 3.47 -29.51 0.89
N SER A 231 4.36 -28.86 1.59
CA SER A 231 5.82 -29.18 1.65
C SER A 231 6.70 -27.95 1.95
N ALA A 232 7.63 -28.18 2.86
CA ALA A 232 8.70 -27.26 3.27
C ALA A 232 9.73 -27.07 2.12
N MET A 233 9.49 -26.13 1.21
CA MET A 233 10.47 -25.78 0.16
C MET A 233 10.19 -24.41 -0.46
N SER A 234 10.45 -23.30 0.24
CA SER A 234 10.13 -21.96 -0.28
C SER A 234 11.11 -20.81 0.03
N GLU A 235 12.24 -21.03 0.64
CA GLU A 235 13.21 -19.93 0.84
C GLU A 235 13.91 -19.49 -0.45
N GLU A 236 14.15 -20.42 -1.38
CA GLU A 236 14.85 -20.15 -2.64
C GLU A 236 14.01 -19.37 -3.67
N LYS A 237 12.67 -19.51 -3.63
CA LYS A 237 11.76 -18.82 -4.58
C LYS A 237 11.51 -17.36 -4.22
N SER A 238 11.54 -17.01 -2.95
CA SER A 238 11.37 -15.62 -2.49
C SER A 238 12.54 -14.72 -2.89
N ALA A 239 13.77 -15.25 -2.82
CA ALA A 239 14.99 -14.55 -3.28
C ALA A 239 14.94 -14.27 -4.79
N THR A 240 14.49 -15.24 -5.58
CA THR A 240 14.36 -15.11 -7.05
C THR A 240 13.29 -14.10 -7.45
N PHE A 241 12.21 -13.97 -6.68
CA PHE A 241 11.16 -12.97 -6.91
C PHE A 241 11.67 -11.55 -6.67
N LEU A 242 12.36 -11.32 -5.56
CA LEU A 242 12.96 -10.02 -5.24
C LEU A 242 14.01 -9.61 -6.29
N GLU A 243 14.80 -10.57 -6.77
CA GLU A 243 15.78 -10.32 -7.84
C GLU A 243 15.11 -9.96 -9.17
N ARG A 244 13.98 -10.56 -9.52
CA ARG A 244 13.20 -10.21 -10.72
C ARG A 244 12.57 -8.83 -10.62
N LEU A 245 12.05 -8.44 -9.46
CA LEU A 245 11.51 -7.10 -9.22
C LEU A 245 12.63 -6.05 -9.32
N SER A 246 13.78 -6.27 -8.69
CA SER A 246 14.90 -5.33 -8.75
C SER A 246 15.46 -5.16 -10.17
N LYS A 247 15.54 -6.24 -10.97
CA LYS A 247 15.95 -6.18 -12.39
C LYS A 247 14.94 -5.45 -13.28
N ARG A 248 13.65 -5.52 -12.97
CA ARG A 248 12.60 -4.86 -13.76
C ARG A 248 12.52 -3.36 -13.53
N PHE A 249 12.96 -2.90 -12.36
CA PHE A 249 13.02 -1.48 -11.98
C PHE A 249 14.43 -0.87 -12.05
N SER A 250 15.46 -1.65 -12.42
CA SER A 250 16.77 -1.10 -12.81
C SER A 250 16.62 -0.46 -14.19
N ILE A 251 16.26 0.82 -14.21
CA ILE A 251 16.33 1.63 -15.41
C ILE A 251 17.81 1.87 -15.66
N ASP A 252 18.35 1.32 -16.77
CA ASP A 252 19.67 1.65 -17.27
C ASP A 252 19.75 3.17 -17.50
N VAL A 253 20.46 3.84 -16.61
CA VAL A 253 20.88 5.24 -16.81
C VAL A 253 22.16 5.17 -17.61
N THR A 254 22.05 5.17 -18.93
CA THR A 254 23.12 5.56 -19.86
C THR A 254 22.89 6.98 -20.33
#